data_797bf8fdbd48f146c7a7cd2661f23a03
#
_entry.id   797bf8fdbd48f146c7a7cd2661f23a03
#
_cell.length_a   1.000
_cell.length_b   1.000
_cell.length_c   1.000
_cell.angle_alpha   90.00
_cell.angle_beta   90.00
_cell.angle_gamma   90.00
#
_symmetry.space_group_name_H-M   'P 1'
#
loop_
_entity.id
_entity.type
_entity.pdbx_description
1 polymer ?
#
loop_
_entity_poly.entity_id
_entity_poly.type
_entity_poly.pdbx_seq_one_letter_code
_entity_poly.pdbx_strand_id
1 'polypeptide(L)'
;MTQRERQILNWIEENPLISQQELAEKAGITRSSVAVHISNLMKKGYITGKGYIVHTAPYVTVVGGVNMDIGGWPSEVPVDRDSNPGAVRMSLGGVGRNIAHNMSLLGLDVRMVTAFGDDLYAQKIAASCGELGIDISQSPVIPEGHTSTYLFINDEKGDMLLAVSDMDIYRHLTPQLLSQRQKLLSGSQVLVIDTNIPAESIAYLAENCPVPIFADPVSTAKAVKLQPVLGRLHTLKPNRIEAELLSGVAITDEASLRAAADALLATGLHRVFISLGGDGVFAAD
;
A
#
# COMPACT_ATOMS: atom_id res chain seq x y z
N MET A 1 -3.42 17.40 -10.26
CA MET A 1 -4.78 17.69 -9.71
C MET A 1 -4.64 18.08 -8.25
N THR A 2 -5.36 19.09 -7.75
CA THR A 2 -5.33 19.46 -6.32
C THR A 2 -6.16 18.50 -5.48
N GLN A 3 -5.93 18.46 -4.16
CA GLN A 3 -6.72 17.61 -3.25
C GLN A 3 -8.23 17.96 -3.31
N ARG A 4 -8.55 19.24 -3.42
CA ARG A 4 -9.94 19.71 -3.54
C ARG A 4 -10.58 19.31 -4.87
N GLU A 5 -9.85 19.39 -5.98
CA GLU A 5 -10.31 18.91 -7.28
C GLU A 5 -10.60 17.40 -7.24
N ARG A 6 -9.76 16.62 -6.56
CA ARG A 6 -9.95 15.17 -6.40
C ARG A 6 -11.20 14.85 -5.59
N GLN A 7 -11.44 15.55 -4.48
CA GLN A 7 -12.68 15.41 -3.70
C GLN A 7 -13.95 15.67 -4.53
N ILE A 8 -13.95 16.77 -5.26
CA ILE A 8 -15.10 17.14 -6.12
C ILE A 8 -15.29 16.08 -7.21
N LEU A 9 -14.21 15.60 -7.84
CA LEU A 9 -14.26 14.56 -8.86
C LEU A 9 -14.86 13.27 -8.31
N ASN A 10 -14.43 12.81 -7.13
CA ASN A 10 -14.96 11.61 -6.49
C ASN A 10 -16.48 11.70 -6.26
N TRP A 11 -16.99 12.83 -5.78
CA TRP A 11 -18.43 13.02 -5.59
C TRP A 11 -19.21 13.05 -6.91
N ILE A 12 -18.60 13.57 -7.98
CA ILE A 12 -19.17 13.53 -9.33
C ILE A 12 -19.18 12.09 -9.88
N GLU A 13 -18.15 11.29 -9.61
CA GLU A 13 -18.08 9.87 -9.98
C GLU A 13 -19.15 9.05 -9.25
N GLU A 14 -19.39 9.34 -7.97
CA GLU A 14 -20.44 8.70 -7.17
C GLU A 14 -21.85 9.08 -7.66
N ASN A 15 -22.04 10.35 -8.02
CA ASN A 15 -23.30 10.86 -8.55
C ASN A 15 -23.06 11.83 -9.71
N PRO A 16 -23.05 11.35 -10.98
CA PRO A 16 -22.80 12.19 -12.16
C PRO A 16 -23.84 13.30 -12.39
N LEU A 17 -24.97 13.24 -11.71
CA LEU A 17 -26.04 14.27 -11.77
C LEU A 17 -26.00 15.25 -10.59
N ILE A 18 -25.02 15.14 -9.69
CA ILE A 18 -24.87 16.02 -8.53
C ILE A 18 -24.80 17.50 -8.98
N SER A 19 -25.57 18.36 -8.34
CA SER A 19 -25.57 19.78 -8.65
C SER A 19 -24.33 20.50 -8.06
N GLN A 20 -23.95 21.62 -8.68
CA GLN A 20 -22.88 22.45 -8.14
C GLN A 20 -23.21 23.01 -6.76
N GLN A 21 -24.49 23.14 -6.44
CA GLN A 21 -24.93 23.59 -5.12
C GLN A 21 -24.67 22.51 -4.06
N GLU A 22 -25.06 21.27 -4.33
CA GLU A 22 -24.78 20.14 -3.44
C GLU A 22 -23.27 19.89 -3.26
N LEU A 23 -22.48 20.05 -4.33
CA LEU A 23 -21.03 20.00 -4.25
C LEU A 23 -20.45 21.10 -3.37
N ALA A 24 -21.02 22.31 -3.43
CA ALA A 24 -20.59 23.44 -2.59
C ALA A 24 -20.87 23.17 -1.10
N GLU A 25 -22.04 22.64 -0.79
CA GLU A 25 -22.43 22.24 0.57
C GLU A 25 -21.53 21.13 1.13
N LYS A 26 -21.30 20.05 0.35
CA LYS A 26 -20.40 18.96 0.73
C LYS A 26 -18.95 19.43 0.92
N ALA A 27 -18.49 20.36 0.08
CA ALA A 27 -17.10 20.86 0.14
C ALA A 27 -16.90 22.00 1.16
N GLY A 28 -17.95 22.57 1.72
CA GLY A 28 -17.87 23.75 2.61
C GLY A 28 -17.32 24.98 1.90
N ILE A 29 -17.60 25.17 0.59
CA ILE A 29 -17.13 26.29 -0.23
C ILE A 29 -18.28 26.89 -1.03
N THR A 30 -18.02 28.03 -1.70
CA THR A 30 -19.07 28.67 -2.52
C THR A 30 -19.32 27.91 -3.83
N ARG A 31 -20.53 28.01 -4.39
CA ARG A 31 -20.88 27.47 -5.70
C ARG A 31 -19.94 27.99 -6.81
N SER A 32 -19.52 29.26 -6.73
CA SER A 32 -18.57 29.84 -7.69
C SER A 32 -17.19 29.16 -7.61
N SER A 33 -16.72 28.84 -6.40
CA SER A 33 -15.46 28.08 -6.23
C SER A 33 -15.57 26.66 -6.81
N VAL A 34 -16.71 25.99 -6.62
CA VAL A 34 -16.97 24.69 -7.26
C VAL A 34 -16.93 24.80 -8.78
N ALA A 35 -17.56 25.84 -9.37
CA ALA A 35 -17.54 26.05 -10.81
C ALA A 35 -16.11 26.22 -11.36
N VAL A 36 -15.23 26.89 -10.62
CA VAL A 36 -13.80 27.03 -10.98
C VAL A 36 -13.11 25.66 -10.96
N HIS A 37 -13.32 24.86 -9.93
CA HIS A 37 -12.75 23.50 -9.84
C HIS A 37 -13.25 22.60 -10.96
N ILE A 38 -14.55 22.61 -11.27
CA ILE A 38 -15.12 21.87 -12.39
C ILE A 38 -14.50 22.33 -13.73
N SER A 39 -14.37 23.63 -13.94
CA SER A 39 -13.72 24.17 -15.15
C SER A 39 -12.27 23.69 -15.29
N ASN A 40 -11.54 23.67 -14.18
CA ASN A 40 -10.17 23.15 -14.17
C ASN A 40 -10.13 21.65 -14.47
N LEU A 41 -11.05 20.85 -13.91
CA LEU A 41 -11.17 19.43 -14.20
C LEU A 41 -11.54 19.17 -15.66
N MET A 42 -12.41 20.00 -16.26
CA MET A 42 -12.71 19.94 -17.70
C MET A 42 -11.48 20.27 -18.56
N LYS A 43 -10.74 21.34 -18.22
CA LYS A 43 -9.49 21.71 -18.93
C LYS A 43 -8.42 20.62 -18.85
N LYS A 44 -8.38 19.87 -17.74
CA LYS A 44 -7.46 18.75 -17.52
C LYS A 44 -7.96 17.43 -18.13
N GLY A 45 -9.14 17.41 -18.77
CA GLY A 45 -9.73 16.24 -19.41
C GLY A 45 -10.39 15.21 -18.48
N TYR A 46 -10.51 15.52 -17.18
CA TYR A 46 -11.18 14.62 -16.22
C TYR A 46 -12.71 14.63 -16.35
N ILE A 47 -13.29 15.74 -16.80
CA ILE A 47 -14.73 15.88 -17.10
C ILE A 47 -14.86 16.20 -18.58
N THR A 48 -15.58 15.36 -19.33
CA THR A 48 -15.62 15.42 -20.80
C THR A 48 -16.95 15.93 -21.37
N GLY A 49 -17.98 16.17 -20.54
CA GLY A 49 -19.28 16.61 -21.06
C GLY A 49 -20.29 17.11 -20.03
N LYS A 50 -21.43 17.57 -20.51
CA LYS A 50 -22.59 17.93 -19.67
C LYS A 50 -23.23 16.65 -19.12
N GLY A 51 -23.56 16.65 -17.81
CA GLY A 51 -23.92 15.47 -17.04
C GLY A 51 -22.68 14.80 -16.42
N TYR A 52 -21.54 15.57 -16.39
CA TYR A 52 -20.27 15.17 -15.77
C TYR A 52 -19.83 13.76 -16.16
N ILE A 53 -19.68 13.51 -17.49
CA ILE A 53 -19.03 12.29 -17.96
C ILE A 53 -17.56 12.36 -17.52
N VAL A 54 -17.20 11.54 -16.55
CA VAL A 54 -15.86 11.49 -16.00
C VAL A 54 -15.01 10.53 -16.83
N HIS A 55 -13.89 11.00 -17.33
CA HIS A 55 -12.83 10.14 -17.84
C HIS A 55 -11.90 9.81 -16.68
N THR A 56 -11.99 8.61 -16.17
CA THR A 56 -11.04 8.13 -15.15
C THR A 56 -9.72 7.86 -15.83
N ALA A 57 -8.69 8.67 -15.53
CA ALA A 57 -7.33 8.35 -15.93
C ALA A 57 -6.94 6.98 -15.33
N PRO A 58 -6.12 6.18 -16.05
CA PRO A 58 -5.63 4.92 -15.51
C PRO A 58 -4.91 5.14 -14.19
N TYR A 59 -5.22 4.30 -13.19
CA TYR A 59 -4.58 4.37 -11.88
C TYR A 59 -4.21 2.97 -11.38
N VAL A 60 -3.34 2.91 -10.40
CA VAL A 60 -2.98 1.70 -9.67
C VAL A 60 -3.47 1.80 -8.23
N THR A 61 -3.90 0.68 -7.66
CA THR A 61 -4.33 0.64 -6.26
C THR A 61 -3.35 -0.18 -5.44
N VAL A 62 -2.95 0.35 -4.29
CA VAL A 62 -2.13 -0.37 -3.30
C VAL A 62 -2.99 -0.63 -2.06
N VAL A 63 -3.13 -1.88 -1.65
CA VAL A 63 -3.77 -2.26 -0.38
C VAL A 63 -2.71 -2.87 0.51
N GLY A 64 -2.30 -2.17 1.56
CA GLY A 64 -1.16 -2.62 2.35
C GLY A 64 -0.84 -1.73 3.54
N GLY A 65 0.31 -2.04 4.16
CA GLY A 65 0.76 -1.41 5.37
C GLY A 65 1.46 -0.07 5.16
N VAL A 66 1.22 0.83 6.11
CA VAL A 66 1.97 2.08 6.34
C VAL A 66 2.36 2.11 7.80
N ASN A 67 3.56 2.54 8.15
CA ASN A 67 3.92 2.65 9.54
C ASN A 67 4.90 3.81 9.81
N MET A 68 5.00 4.17 11.08
CA MET A 68 6.08 5.00 11.59
C MET A 68 7.20 4.10 12.08
N ASP A 69 8.36 4.18 11.42
CA ASP A 69 9.58 3.51 11.87
C ASP A 69 10.30 4.40 12.88
N ILE A 70 10.57 3.88 14.07
CA ILE A 70 11.28 4.57 15.15
C ILE A 70 12.51 3.75 15.48
N GLY A 71 13.68 4.25 15.08
CA GLY A 71 14.95 3.59 15.33
C GLY A 71 15.74 4.29 16.41
N GLY A 72 16.36 3.51 17.32
CA GLY A 72 17.31 3.94 18.32
C GLY A 72 18.70 3.42 18.01
N TRP A 73 19.71 4.32 18.10
CA TRP A 73 21.12 4.01 17.91
C TRP A 73 21.90 4.46 19.13
N PRO A 74 22.21 3.55 20.06
CA PRO A 74 23.11 3.85 21.18
C PRO A 74 24.46 4.35 20.68
N SER A 75 25.08 5.30 21.42
CA SER A 75 26.40 5.86 21.09
C SER A 75 27.56 4.93 21.45
N GLU A 76 27.31 3.98 22.35
CA GLU A 76 28.26 3.01 22.86
C GLU A 76 27.60 1.62 22.93
N VAL A 77 28.36 0.60 23.32
CA VAL A 77 27.81 -0.75 23.56
C VAL A 77 26.64 -0.67 24.55
N PRO A 78 25.44 -1.12 24.16
CA PRO A 78 24.26 -1.00 25.00
C PRO A 78 24.41 -1.76 26.33
N VAL A 79 24.01 -1.11 27.41
CA VAL A 79 23.94 -1.71 28.74
C VAL A 79 22.50 -2.16 29.00
N ASP A 80 22.34 -3.46 29.28
CA ASP A 80 21.04 -4.04 29.60
C ASP A 80 20.38 -3.39 30.81
N ARG A 81 19.07 -3.13 30.72
CA ARG A 81 18.25 -2.60 31.83
C ARG A 81 18.66 -1.21 32.31
N ASP A 82 19.36 -0.45 31.48
CA ASP A 82 19.78 0.90 31.78
C ASP A 82 19.41 1.88 30.66
N SER A 83 19.55 3.18 30.94
CA SER A 83 19.36 4.24 29.96
C SER A 83 20.64 4.41 29.14
N ASN A 84 20.53 4.18 27.84
CA ASN A 84 21.69 4.28 26.93
C ASN A 84 21.61 5.61 26.17
N PRO A 85 22.59 6.51 26.31
CA PRO A 85 22.70 7.70 25.48
C PRO A 85 22.80 7.33 23.98
N GLY A 86 22.13 8.10 23.11
CA GLY A 86 22.15 7.77 21.68
C GLY A 86 21.29 8.70 20.83
N ALA A 87 21.06 8.31 19.61
CA ALA A 87 20.20 9.01 18.66
C ALA A 87 18.88 8.25 18.45
N VAL A 88 17.78 8.99 18.33
CA VAL A 88 16.49 8.45 17.90
C VAL A 88 16.11 9.11 16.57
N ARG A 89 15.72 8.30 15.60
CA ARG A 89 15.25 8.77 14.29
C ARG A 89 13.88 8.18 13.98
N MET A 90 13.08 8.98 13.30
CA MET A 90 11.77 8.56 12.80
C MET A 90 11.76 8.64 11.28
N SER A 91 11.18 7.64 10.65
CA SER A 91 10.94 7.61 9.20
C SER A 91 9.59 7.02 8.87
N LEU A 92 9.04 7.42 7.72
CA LEU A 92 7.80 6.85 7.23
C LEU A 92 8.11 5.53 6.52
N GLY A 93 7.51 4.45 7.00
CA GLY A 93 7.72 3.10 6.53
C GLY A 93 6.44 2.41 6.08
N GLY A 94 6.52 1.08 6.03
CA GLY A 94 5.49 0.19 5.53
C GLY A 94 5.71 -0.20 4.07
N VAL A 95 5.62 -1.51 3.80
CA VAL A 95 5.90 -2.05 2.46
C VAL A 95 4.92 -1.47 1.44
N GLY A 96 3.61 -1.46 1.74
CA GLY A 96 2.61 -0.88 0.86
C GLY A 96 2.87 0.60 0.57
N ARG A 97 3.18 1.40 1.61
CA ARG A 97 3.53 2.81 1.42
C ARG A 97 4.78 3.00 0.57
N ASN A 98 5.82 2.20 0.79
CA ASN A 98 7.06 2.33 0.03
C ASN A 98 6.87 1.97 -1.44
N ILE A 99 6.03 0.97 -1.74
CA ILE A 99 5.64 0.64 -3.11
C ILE A 99 4.84 1.81 -3.72
N ALA A 100 3.82 2.31 -3.02
CA ALA A 100 3.02 3.45 -3.47
C ALA A 100 3.87 4.70 -3.75
N HIS A 101 4.84 4.99 -2.88
CA HIS A 101 5.80 6.09 -3.02
C HIS A 101 6.62 5.94 -4.31
N ASN A 102 7.25 4.78 -4.53
CA ASN A 102 8.04 4.56 -5.73
C ASN A 102 7.19 4.61 -7.01
N MET A 103 5.99 4.06 -6.99
CA MET A 103 5.04 4.14 -8.11
C MET A 103 4.67 5.59 -8.44
N SER A 104 4.42 6.42 -7.40
CA SER A 104 4.16 7.85 -7.59
C SER A 104 5.36 8.59 -8.19
N LEU A 105 6.58 8.30 -7.73
CA LEU A 105 7.80 8.87 -8.32
C LEU A 105 8.02 8.47 -9.78
N LEU A 106 7.50 7.31 -10.19
CA LEU A 106 7.48 6.86 -11.58
C LEU A 106 6.36 7.51 -12.41
N GLY A 107 5.59 8.42 -11.82
CA GLY A 107 4.53 9.18 -12.51
C GLY A 107 3.18 8.46 -12.62
N LEU A 108 2.98 7.36 -11.89
CA LEU A 108 1.69 6.67 -11.85
C LEU A 108 0.69 7.44 -10.96
N ASP A 109 -0.61 7.42 -11.33
CA ASP A 109 -1.70 7.82 -10.43
C ASP A 109 -1.91 6.68 -9.42
N VAL A 110 -1.57 6.94 -8.15
CA VAL A 110 -1.59 5.92 -7.10
C VAL A 110 -2.71 6.20 -6.11
N ARG A 111 -3.53 5.19 -5.86
CA ARG A 111 -4.55 5.19 -4.81
C ARG A 111 -4.18 4.13 -3.79
N MET A 112 -4.19 4.49 -2.51
CA MET A 112 -3.80 3.57 -1.44
C MET A 112 -4.95 3.37 -0.46
N VAL A 113 -5.20 2.12 -0.10
CA VAL A 113 -6.12 1.71 0.97
C VAL A 113 -5.29 1.06 2.07
N THR A 114 -5.27 1.72 3.22
CA THR A 114 -4.61 1.27 4.45
C THR A 114 -5.50 1.60 5.64
N ALA A 115 -5.05 1.43 6.88
CA ALA A 115 -5.76 1.86 8.08
C ALA A 115 -4.90 2.81 8.90
N PHE A 116 -5.51 3.86 9.41
CA PHE A 116 -4.89 4.87 10.26
C PHE A 116 -5.56 4.90 11.64
N GLY A 117 -4.78 5.20 12.67
CA GLY A 117 -5.31 5.70 13.93
C GLY A 117 -5.70 7.18 13.82
N ASP A 118 -6.27 7.71 14.90
CA ASP A 118 -6.53 9.14 15.05
C ASP A 118 -5.40 9.80 15.85
N ASP A 119 -4.19 9.83 15.24
CA ASP A 119 -2.97 10.25 15.90
C ASP A 119 -2.05 11.10 15.01
N LEU A 120 -0.96 11.61 15.60
CA LEU A 120 0.05 12.43 14.91
C LEU A 120 0.80 11.65 13.80
N TYR A 121 0.92 10.33 13.93
CA TYR A 121 1.58 9.53 12.92
C TYR A 121 0.73 9.42 11.66
N ALA A 122 -0.59 9.23 11.81
CA ALA A 122 -1.55 9.31 10.71
C ALA A 122 -1.43 10.64 9.96
N GLN A 123 -1.38 11.76 10.68
CA GLN A 123 -1.28 13.09 10.09
C GLN A 123 0.02 13.26 9.29
N LYS A 124 1.17 12.80 9.81
CA LYS A 124 2.46 12.85 9.11
C LYS A 124 2.46 12.00 7.84
N ILE A 125 1.92 10.77 7.91
CA ILE A 125 1.83 9.88 6.76
C ILE A 125 0.89 10.49 5.71
N ALA A 126 -0.27 11.00 6.12
CA ALA A 126 -1.23 11.62 5.21
C ALA A 126 -0.65 12.86 4.52
N ALA A 127 0.09 13.71 5.24
CA ALA A 127 0.77 14.86 4.65
C ALA A 127 1.78 14.42 3.57
N SER A 128 2.62 13.42 3.87
CA SER A 128 3.58 12.88 2.90
C SER A 128 2.89 12.24 1.69
N CYS A 129 1.79 11.51 1.88
CA CYS A 129 1.01 10.98 0.76
C CYS A 129 0.43 12.11 -0.11
N GLY A 130 -0.04 13.20 0.52
CA GLY A 130 -0.53 14.38 -0.19
C GLY A 130 0.56 15.08 -1.03
N GLU A 131 1.77 15.23 -0.50
CA GLU A 131 2.92 15.78 -1.23
C GLU A 131 3.30 14.93 -2.45
N LEU A 132 3.20 13.62 -2.33
CA LEU A 132 3.47 12.65 -3.40
C LEU A 132 2.29 12.47 -4.36
N GLY A 133 1.13 13.08 -4.11
CA GLY A 133 -0.08 12.89 -4.92
C GLY A 133 -0.72 11.50 -4.77
N ILE A 134 -0.37 10.74 -3.74
CA ILE A 134 -1.00 9.46 -3.41
C ILE A 134 -2.37 9.71 -2.77
N ASP A 135 -3.42 9.16 -3.36
CA ASP A 135 -4.78 9.28 -2.83
C ASP A 135 -5.05 8.21 -1.77
N ILE A 136 -5.23 8.65 -0.54
CA ILE A 136 -5.55 7.80 0.62
C ILE A 136 -7.01 7.98 1.10
N SER A 137 -7.85 8.67 0.33
CA SER A 137 -9.21 9.05 0.74
C SER A 137 -10.13 7.88 1.06
N GLN A 138 -9.80 6.68 0.58
CA GLN A 138 -10.54 5.45 0.84
C GLN A 138 -10.01 4.63 2.03
N SER A 139 -8.96 5.12 2.69
CA SER A 139 -8.40 4.53 3.91
C SER A 139 -9.23 4.91 5.13
N PRO A 140 -9.66 3.96 5.99
CA PRO A 140 -10.37 4.27 7.22
C PRO A 140 -9.44 4.90 8.25
N VAL A 141 -9.99 5.86 9.01
CA VAL A 141 -9.42 6.31 10.28
C VAL A 141 -10.18 5.62 11.39
N ILE A 142 -9.49 4.91 12.26
CA ILE A 142 -10.06 4.11 13.35
C ILE A 142 -10.06 4.98 14.62
N PRO A 143 -11.24 5.35 15.15
CA PRO A 143 -11.32 6.10 16.41
C PRO A 143 -10.61 5.35 17.53
N GLU A 144 -9.84 6.07 18.35
CA GLU A 144 -9.05 5.52 19.46
C GLU A 144 -8.01 4.45 19.03
N GLY A 145 -7.83 4.24 17.72
CA GLY A 145 -6.81 3.37 17.18
C GLY A 145 -5.43 4.04 17.13
N HIS A 146 -4.37 3.22 17.10
CA HIS A 146 -3.01 3.70 16.93
C HIS A 146 -2.50 3.34 15.53
N THR A 147 -1.91 4.33 14.84
CA THR A 147 -1.26 4.09 13.56
C THR A 147 -0.07 3.16 13.74
N SER A 148 0.05 2.19 12.85
CA SER A 148 1.11 1.17 12.91
C SER A 148 2.50 1.78 13.14
N THR A 149 3.24 1.14 14.03
CA THR A 149 4.57 1.57 14.46
C THR A 149 5.53 0.39 14.44
N TYR A 150 6.74 0.62 13.96
CA TYR A 150 7.85 -0.32 14.04
C TYR A 150 8.99 0.32 14.82
N LEU A 151 9.13 -0.09 16.08
CA LEU A 151 10.19 0.36 16.97
C LEU A 151 11.35 -0.63 16.93
N PHE A 152 12.58 -0.16 16.71
CA PHE A 152 13.76 -1.01 16.75
C PHE A 152 14.94 -0.31 17.42
N ILE A 153 15.78 -1.09 18.05
CA ILE A 153 17.03 -0.66 18.66
C ILE A 153 18.16 -1.41 17.97
N ASN A 154 19.16 -0.68 17.52
CA ASN A 154 20.39 -1.24 16.95
C ASN A 154 21.48 -1.29 18.00
N ASP A 155 22.52 -2.06 17.72
CA ASP A 155 23.79 -1.99 18.44
C ASP A 155 24.68 -0.86 17.90
N GLU A 156 25.89 -0.74 18.44
CA GLU A 156 26.89 0.24 18.02
C GLU A 156 27.42 0.01 16.59
N LYS A 157 27.19 -1.18 16.01
CA LYS A 157 27.57 -1.54 14.63
C LYS A 157 26.45 -1.28 13.63
N GLY A 158 25.25 -1.01 14.15
CA GLY A 158 24.06 -0.81 13.35
C GLY A 158 23.23 -2.08 13.13
N ASP A 159 23.58 -3.20 13.75
CA ASP A 159 22.80 -4.43 13.71
C ASP A 159 21.62 -4.34 14.67
N MET A 160 20.46 -4.86 14.26
CA MET A 160 19.24 -4.80 15.06
C MET A 160 19.31 -5.76 16.26
N LEU A 161 19.24 -5.20 17.48
CA LEU A 161 19.17 -5.96 18.73
C LEU A 161 17.76 -6.42 19.06
N LEU A 162 16.77 -5.53 18.90
CA LEU A 162 15.39 -5.77 19.28
C LEU A 162 14.46 -4.93 18.40
N ALA A 163 13.30 -5.50 18.08
CA ALA A 163 12.24 -4.74 17.47
C ALA A 163 10.89 -5.09 18.08
N VAL A 164 9.98 -4.11 18.10
CA VAL A 164 8.58 -4.26 18.46
C VAL A 164 7.73 -3.76 17.28
N SER A 165 6.86 -4.61 16.80
CA SER A 165 6.00 -4.34 15.66
C SER A 165 4.55 -4.21 16.14
N ASP A 166 4.03 -2.99 16.21
CA ASP A 166 2.62 -2.72 16.46
C ASP A 166 1.90 -2.48 15.14
N MET A 167 1.25 -3.53 14.63
CA MET A 167 0.56 -3.52 13.33
C MET A 167 -0.89 -3.98 13.45
N ASP A 168 -1.45 -4.00 14.66
CA ASP A 168 -2.77 -4.54 14.94
C ASP A 168 -3.90 -3.77 14.22
N ILE A 169 -3.66 -2.52 13.89
CA ILE A 169 -4.63 -1.67 13.19
C ILE A 169 -5.07 -2.25 11.83
N TYR A 170 -4.21 -3.06 11.17
CA TYR A 170 -4.56 -3.66 9.88
C TYR A 170 -5.65 -4.72 9.96
N ARG A 171 -6.00 -5.22 11.16
CA ARG A 171 -7.19 -6.08 11.36
C ARG A 171 -8.49 -5.42 10.89
N HIS A 172 -8.51 -4.09 10.81
CA HIS A 172 -9.66 -3.32 10.34
C HIS A 172 -9.78 -3.29 8.80
N LEU A 173 -8.76 -3.74 8.07
CA LEU A 173 -8.84 -3.91 6.62
C LEU A 173 -9.54 -5.23 6.27
N THR A 174 -10.79 -5.36 6.69
CA THR A 174 -11.60 -6.57 6.55
C THR A 174 -12.15 -6.76 5.13
N PRO A 175 -12.57 -7.98 4.75
CA PRO A 175 -13.29 -8.21 3.48
C PRO A 175 -14.51 -7.30 3.31
N GLN A 176 -15.25 -7.05 4.38
CA GLN A 176 -16.41 -6.15 4.36
C GLN A 176 -16.01 -4.72 4.02
N LEU A 177 -14.94 -4.21 4.61
CA LEU A 177 -14.42 -2.88 4.29
C LEU A 177 -13.98 -2.81 2.83
N LEU A 178 -13.27 -3.81 2.33
CA LEU A 178 -12.78 -3.87 0.96
C LEU A 178 -13.91 -3.99 -0.05
N SER A 179 -14.99 -4.71 0.27
CA SER A 179 -16.18 -4.81 -0.59
C SER A 179 -16.84 -3.44 -0.82
N GLN A 180 -16.83 -2.56 0.16
CA GLN A 180 -17.31 -1.18 0.01
C GLN A 180 -16.44 -0.33 -0.92
N ARG A 181 -15.21 -0.77 -1.22
CA ARG A 181 -14.25 -0.14 -2.14
C ARG A 181 -14.14 -0.90 -3.47
N GLN A 182 -15.05 -1.84 -3.74
CA GLN A 182 -14.99 -2.69 -4.93
C GLN A 182 -14.84 -1.90 -6.23
N LYS A 183 -15.55 -0.77 -6.37
CA LYS A 183 -15.44 0.10 -7.55
C LYS A 183 -14.02 0.63 -7.74
N LEU A 184 -13.35 1.04 -6.65
CA LEU A 184 -11.96 1.47 -6.67
C LEU A 184 -11.03 0.32 -7.06
N LEU A 185 -11.19 -0.83 -6.42
CA LEU A 185 -10.32 -2.00 -6.62
C LEU A 185 -10.44 -2.56 -8.03
N SER A 186 -11.67 -2.72 -8.53
CA SER A 186 -11.93 -3.27 -9.88
C SER A 186 -11.68 -2.27 -11.01
N GLY A 187 -11.65 -0.98 -10.73
CA GLY A 187 -11.38 0.06 -11.72
C GLY A 187 -9.89 0.38 -11.89
N SER A 188 -9.01 -0.21 -11.09
CA SER A 188 -7.56 -0.02 -11.22
C SER A 188 -6.98 -0.87 -12.36
N GLN A 189 -5.85 -0.45 -12.92
CA GLN A 189 -5.11 -1.25 -13.91
C GLN A 189 -4.40 -2.44 -13.26
N VAL A 190 -3.90 -2.23 -12.06
CA VAL A 190 -3.17 -3.21 -11.25
C VAL A 190 -3.55 -2.98 -9.79
N LEU A 191 -3.76 -4.07 -9.06
CA LEU A 191 -3.88 -4.08 -7.62
C LEU A 191 -2.57 -4.60 -7.02
N VAL A 192 -1.93 -3.81 -6.16
CA VAL A 192 -0.76 -4.25 -5.39
C VAL A 192 -1.20 -4.53 -3.96
N ILE A 193 -0.77 -5.64 -3.41
CA ILE A 193 -1.03 -6.02 -2.02
C ILE A 193 0.27 -6.33 -1.29
N ASP A 194 0.31 -6.06 0.00
CA ASP A 194 1.32 -6.62 0.89
C ASP A 194 0.67 -7.51 1.97
N THR A 195 1.44 -8.38 2.59
CA THR A 195 0.93 -9.33 3.58
C THR A 195 0.77 -8.74 5.00
N ASN A 196 0.85 -7.42 5.16
CA ASN A 196 0.45 -6.79 6.42
C ASN A 196 -1.06 -6.88 6.65
N ILE A 197 -1.86 -6.93 5.58
CA ILE A 197 -3.31 -7.08 5.68
C ILE A 197 -3.73 -8.50 6.14
N PRO A 198 -4.94 -8.69 6.67
CA PRO A 198 -5.47 -9.99 7.09
C PRO A 198 -5.51 -11.01 5.96
N ALA A 199 -5.33 -12.30 6.30
CA ALA A 199 -5.35 -13.40 5.32
C ALA A 199 -6.70 -13.52 4.59
N GLU A 200 -7.80 -13.33 5.31
CA GLU A 200 -9.15 -13.31 4.75
C GLU A 200 -9.38 -12.15 3.76
N SER A 201 -8.69 -11.05 3.97
CA SER A 201 -8.74 -9.91 3.05
C SER A 201 -7.93 -10.14 1.79
N ILE A 202 -6.77 -10.83 1.90
CA ILE A 202 -6.00 -11.30 0.75
C ILE A 202 -6.84 -12.27 -0.08
N ALA A 203 -7.50 -13.23 0.56
CA ALA A 203 -8.37 -14.20 -0.11
C ALA A 203 -9.53 -13.48 -0.82
N TYR A 204 -10.20 -12.55 -0.14
CA TYR A 204 -11.27 -11.74 -0.73
C TYR A 204 -10.82 -11.01 -1.99
N LEU A 205 -9.66 -10.34 -1.94
CA LEU A 205 -9.12 -9.61 -3.09
C LEU A 205 -8.79 -10.56 -4.25
N ALA A 206 -8.17 -11.71 -3.96
CA ALA A 206 -7.82 -12.70 -4.96
C ALA A 206 -9.07 -13.31 -5.67
N GLU A 207 -10.19 -13.41 -4.97
CA GLU A 207 -11.44 -13.95 -5.51
C GLU A 207 -12.30 -12.91 -6.25
N ASN A 208 -12.29 -11.65 -5.79
CA ASN A 208 -13.27 -10.65 -6.20
C ASN A 208 -12.70 -9.51 -7.04
N CYS A 209 -11.36 -9.39 -7.20
CA CYS A 209 -10.76 -8.38 -8.04
C CYS A 209 -10.40 -8.95 -9.41
N PRO A 210 -10.99 -8.42 -10.50
CA PRO A 210 -10.76 -8.93 -11.87
C PRO A 210 -9.47 -8.41 -12.50
N VAL A 211 -8.70 -7.56 -11.80
CA VAL A 211 -7.47 -6.94 -12.29
C VAL A 211 -6.24 -7.73 -11.85
N PRO A 212 -5.09 -7.61 -12.56
CA PRO A 212 -3.85 -8.26 -12.16
C PRO A 212 -3.44 -7.88 -10.74
N ILE A 213 -3.17 -8.88 -9.88
CA ILE A 213 -2.75 -8.68 -8.50
C ILE A 213 -1.25 -8.92 -8.38
N PHE A 214 -0.53 -7.91 -7.88
CA PHE A 214 0.89 -7.98 -7.56
C PHE A 214 1.05 -8.04 -6.05
N ALA A 215 1.85 -8.99 -5.55
CA ALA A 215 1.98 -9.22 -4.11
C ALA A 215 3.42 -9.13 -3.63
N ASP A 216 3.61 -8.50 -2.47
CA ASP A 216 4.86 -8.52 -1.70
C ASP A 216 4.65 -9.32 -0.41
N PRO A 217 5.46 -10.37 -0.13
CA PRO A 217 5.33 -11.22 1.05
C PRO A 217 5.70 -10.55 2.38
N VAL A 218 6.42 -9.43 2.36
CA VAL A 218 6.91 -8.65 3.52
C VAL A 218 7.90 -9.38 4.41
N SER A 219 7.56 -10.61 4.83
CA SER A 219 8.41 -11.45 5.68
C SER A 219 7.98 -12.91 5.60
N THR A 220 8.86 -13.83 5.97
CA THR A 220 8.55 -15.28 6.00
C THR A 220 7.32 -15.61 6.85
N ALA A 221 7.19 -14.99 8.03
CA ALA A 221 6.04 -15.21 8.91
C ALA A 221 4.71 -14.77 8.29
N LYS A 222 4.72 -13.73 7.44
CA LYS A 222 3.53 -13.19 6.78
C LYS A 222 3.28 -13.82 5.40
N ALA A 223 4.33 -14.28 4.72
CA ALA A 223 4.28 -14.88 3.38
C ALA A 223 3.30 -16.07 3.29
N VAL A 224 3.16 -16.85 4.35
CA VAL A 224 2.23 -18.00 4.43
C VAL A 224 0.78 -17.63 4.09
N LYS A 225 0.38 -16.37 4.28
CA LYS A 225 -0.95 -15.88 3.92
C LYS A 225 -1.22 -15.92 2.42
N LEU A 226 -0.16 -15.94 1.59
CA LEU A 226 -0.28 -15.98 0.13
C LEU A 226 -0.42 -17.41 -0.41
N GLN A 227 -0.03 -18.46 0.35
CA GLN A 227 -0.06 -19.85 -0.12
C GLN A 227 -1.42 -20.26 -0.73
N PRO A 228 -2.59 -19.96 -0.09
CA PRO A 228 -3.87 -20.37 -0.64
C PRO A 228 -4.27 -19.66 -1.94
N VAL A 229 -3.62 -18.52 -2.26
CA VAL A 229 -4.01 -17.64 -3.37
C VAL A 229 -2.94 -17.49 -4.45
N LEU A 230 -1.81 -18.18 -4.35
CA LEU A 230 -0.68 -18.06 -5.30
C LEU A 230 -1.13 -18.13 -6.75
N GLY A 231 -1.99 -19.08 -7.11
CA GLY A 231 -2.49 -19.26 -8.46
C GLY A 231 -3.51 -18.20 -8.94
N ARG A 232 -3.86 -17.24 -8.08
CA ARG A 232 -4.70 -16.09 -8.42
C ARG A 232 -3.90 -14.80 -8.59
N LEU A 233 -2.62 -14.84 -8.19
CA LEU A 233 -1.74 -13.68 -8.32
C LEU A 233 -1.18 -13.61 -9.74
N HIS A 234 -1.03 -12.39 -10.25
CA HIS A 234 -0.31 -12.15 -11.49
C HIS A 234 1.20 -12.10 -11.24
N THR A 235 1.64 -11.36 -10.24
CA THR A 235 3.07 -11.17 -9.95
C THR A 235 3.34 -11.31 -8.46
N LEU A 236 4.38 -12.05 -8.13
CA LEU A 236 4.89 -12.20 -6.77
C LEU A 236 6.35 -11.72 -6.71
N LYS A 237 6.70 -10.92 -5.69
CA LYS A 237 8.07 -10.43 -5.48
C LYS A 237 8.62 -10.87 -4.12
N PRO A 238 9.01 -12.11 -3.94
CA PRO A 238 9.64 -12.58 -2.71
C PRO A 238 11.14 -12.27 -2.71
N ASN A 239 11.74 -12.25 -1.51
CA ASN A 239 13.16 -12.49 -1.37
C ASN A 239 13.46 -13.99 -1.44
N ARG A 240 14.76 -14.37 -1.36
CA ARG A 240 15.20 -15.77 -1.44
C ARG A 240 14.52 -16.65 -0.40
N ILE A 241 14.50 -16.24 0.87
CA ILE A 241 13.96 -17.05 1.99
C ILE A 241 12.43 -17.19 1.87
N GLU A 242 11.75 -16.13 1.45
CA GLU A 242 10.31 -16.15 1.19
C GLU A 242 9.97 -17.06 -0.01
N ALA A 243 10.82 -17.05 -1.05
CA ALA A 243 10.66 -17.93 -2.21
C ALA A 243 10.86 -19.39 -1.83
N GLU A 244 11.87 -19.73 -1.01
CA GLU A 244 12.06 -21.08 -0.45
C GLU A 244 10.81 -21.55 0.33
N LEU A 245 10.29 -20.68 1.21
CA LEU A 245 9.11 -21.00 2.00
C LEU A 245 7.87 -21.26 1.13
N LEU A 246 7.63 -20.40 0.13
CA LEU A 246 6.42 -20.47 -0.70
C LEU A 246 6.49 -21.58 -1.76
N SER A 247 7.68 -21.88 -2.29
CA SER A 247 7.90 -22.92 -3.29
C SER A 247 8.10 -24.32 -2.67
N GLY A 248 8.55 -24.37 -1.40
CA GLY A 248 9.03 -25.61 -0.76
C GLY A 248 10.37 -26.09 -1.27
N VAL A 249 11.11 -25.31 -2.07
CA VAL A 249 12.41 -25.64 -2.66
C VAL A 249 13.50 -24.82 -2.00
N ALA A 250 14.52 -25.48 -1.42
CA ALA A 250 15.69 -24.78 -0.88
C ALA A 250 16.54 -24.20 -2.03
N ILE A 251 16.94 -22.94 -1.93
CA ILE A 251 17.70 -22.22 -2.96
C ILE A 251 19.17 -22.13 -2.54
N THR A 252 20.00 -22.98 -3.14
CA THR A 252 21.45 -23.04 -2.84
C THR A 252 22.32 -22.61 -4.02
N ASP A 253 21.77 -22.67 -5.24
CA ASP A 253 22.45 -22.36 -6.50
C ASP A 253 21.44 -21.88 -7.57
N GLU A 254 21.91 -21.62 -8.78
CA GLU A 254 21.06 -21.16 -9.87
C GLU A 254 20.04 -22.21 -10.32
N ALA A 255 20.38 -23.50 -10.25
CA ALA A 255 19.47 -24.58 -10.66
C ALA A 255 18.30 -24.69 -9.69
N SER A 256 18.56 -24.66 -8.39
CA SER A 256 17.52 -24.65 -7.35
C SER A 256 16.72 -23.37 -7.33
N LEU A 257 17.32 -22.23 -7.69
CA LEU A 257 16.60 -20.96 -7.85
C LEU A 257 15.56 -21.06 -9.00
N ARG A 258 15.94 -21.64 -10.13
CA ARG A 258 15.01 -21.93 -11.25
C ARG A 258 13.91 -22.89 -10.81
N ALA A 259 14.28 -23.98 -10.12
CA ALA A 259 13.30 -24.94 -9.62
C ALA A 259 12.30 -24.31 -8.64
N ALA A 260 12.73 -23.41 -7.79
CA ALA A 260 11.84 -22.66 -6.90
C ALA A 260 10.87 -21.75 -7.69
N ALA A 261 11.37 -21.05 -8.71
CA ALA A 261 10.53 -20.22 -9.57
C ALA A 261 9.51 -21.08 -10.35
N ASP A 262 9.94 -22.21 -10.93
CA ASP A 262 9.07 -23.13 -11.67
C ASP A 262 7.97 -23.71 -10.75
N ALA A 263 8.31 -24.04 -9.50
CA ALA A 263 7.34 -24.51 -8.51
C ALA A 263 6.29 -23.44 -8.18
N LEU A 264 6.69 -22.18 -8.07
CA LEU A 264 5.77 -21.04 -7.87
C LEU A 264 4.87 -20.85 -9.10
N LEU A 265 5.43 -20.85 -10.31
CA LEU A 265 4.66 -20.72 -11.55
C LEU A 265 3.69 -21.88 -11.76
N ALA A 266 4.05 -23.11 -11.35
CA ALA A 266 3.18 -24.28 -11.41
C ALA A 266 1.90 -24.15 -10.56
N THR A 267 1.85 -23.22 -9.61
CA THR A 267 0.61 -22.90 -8.86
C THR A 267 -0.43 -22.16 -9.69
N GLY A 268 -0.05 -21.64 -10.85
CA GLY A 268 -0.87 -20.72 -11.68
C GLY A 268 -0.45 -19.24 -11.55
N LEU A 269 0.59 -18.94 -10.75
CA LEU A 269 1.22 -17.62 -10.73
C LEU A 269 1.79 -17.31 -12.12
N HIS A 270 1.52 -16.08 -12.64
CA HIS A 270 1.99 -15.72 -13.98
C HIS A 270 3.45 -15.26 -14.01
N ARG A 271 3.94 -14.62 -12.95
CA ARG A 271 5.29 -14.04 -12.92
C ARG A 271 5.86 -13.98 -11.52
N VAL A 272 7.15 -14.25 -11.38
CA VAL A 272 7.87 -14.10 -10.11
C VAL A 272 9.15 -13.29 -10.29
N PHE A 273 9.44 -12.41 -9.32
CA PHE A 273 10.70 -11.67 -9.19
C PHE A 273 11.33 -12.02 -7.84
N ILE A 274 12.33 -12.89 -7.81
CA ILE A 274 13.02 -13.29 -6.59
C ILE A 274 14.20 -12.34 -6.37
N SER A 275 14.16 -11.54 -5.32
CA SER A 275 15.26 -10.64 -4.96
C SER A 275 16.37 -11.39 -4.23
N LEU A 276 17.62 -11.14 -4.63
CA LEU A 276 18.83 -11.85 -4.18
C LEU A 276 19.80 -10.91 -3.44
N GLY A 277 19.32 -9.79 -2.93
CA GLY A 277 20.15 -8.78 -2.29
C GLY A 277 21.15 -8.15 -3.27
N GLY A 278 22.44 -8.21 -2.93
CA GLY A 278 23.52 -7.68 -3.79
C GLY A 278 23.70 -8.39 -5.12
N ASP A 279 23.17 -9.61 -5.26
CA ASP A 279 23.26 -10.43 -6.48
C ASP A 279 22.16 -10.11 -7.50
N GLY A 280 21.31 -9.13 -7.20
CA GLY A 280 20.28 -8.65 -8.12
C GLY A 280 18.92 -9.33 -7.97
N VAL A 281 18.24 -9.60 -9.09
CA VAL A 281 16.87 -10.15 -9.12
C VAL A 281 16.79 -11.23 -10.20
N PHE A 282 16.23 -12.38 -9.85
CA PHE A 282 15.85 -13.41 -10.79
C PHE A 282 14.38 -13.24 -11.19
N ALA A 283 14.06 -13.28 -12.48
CA ALA A 283 12.70 -13.14 -13.01
C ALA A 283 12.33 -14.36 -13.85
N ALA A 284 11.08 -14.84 -13.70
CA ALA A 284 10.50 -15.91 -14.50
C ALA A 284 8.99 -15.68 -14.72
N ASP A 285 8.49 -16.10 -15.89
CA ASP A 285 7.07 -16.07 -16.33
C ASP A 285 6.76 -17.18 -17.33
#